data_8dd84f2e604a5c841375c8badc996bd1
#
_entry.id   8dd84f2e604a5c841375c8badc996bd1
#
_cell.length_a   1.000
_cell.length_b   1.000
_cell.length_c   1.000
_cell.angle_alpha   90.00
_cell.angle_beta   90.00
_cell.angle_gamma   90.00
#
_symmetry.space_group_name_H-M   'P 1'
#
loop_
_entity.id
_entity.type
_entity.pdbx_description
1 polymer ?
#
loop_
_entity_poly.entity_id
_entity_poly.type
_entity_poly.pdbx_seq_one_letter_code
_entity_poly.pdbx_strand_id
1 'polypeptide(L)'
;IGAPFYLMEFVDGHVVTDALPPGFDTGRARGDLALTAVDALAALHAVPLEGDVAPLGRPEGSLERQIRRFRELWPLNTRRELPEMDRLATRLAATKPDAPSGRAIVHGDYRIGNLMYAVPDRLAAILDWEMATRGDPLADLGYLLATYSDPAWPSTVMDLTPVTAGPGF
;
A
#
# COMPACT_ATOMS: atom_id res chain seq x y z
N ILE A 1 -29.91 -7.83 11.67
CA ILE A 1 -28.78 -7.66 10.74
C ILE A 1 -28.20 -9.05 10.55
N GLY A 2 -28.36 -9.65 9.38
CA GLY A 2 -28.03 -11.06 9.12
C GLY A 2 -26.63 -11.31 8.54
N ALA A 3 -25.69 -10.35 8.67
CA ALA A 3 -24.32 -10.46 8.20
C ALA A 3 -23.32 -9.98 9.26
N PRO A 4 -22.07 -10.48 9.25
CA PRO A 4 -21.01 -9.93 10.08
C PRO A 4 -20.80 -8.44 9.79
N PHE A 5 -20.58 -7.65 10.84
CA PHE A 5 -20.26 -6.24 10.75
C PHE A 5 -19.33 -5.84 11.91
N TYR A 6 -18.65 -4.72 11.76
CA TYR A 6 -17.90 -4.09 12.85
C TYR A 6 -18.32 -2.62 12.98
N LEU A 7 -18.09 -2.07 14.16
CA LEU A 7 -18.27 -0.66 14.45
C LEU A 7 -16.88 -0.05 14.66
N MET A 8 -16.68 1.12 14.09
CA MET A 8 -15.45 1.87 14.27
C MET A 8 -15.77 3.33 14.54
N GLU A 9 -14.82 4.06 15.09
CA GLU A 9 -14.91 5.51 15.26
C GLU A 9 -15.05 6.20 13.90
N PHE A 10 -15.87 7.25 13.85
CA PHE A 10 -15.91 8.15 12.71
C PHE A 10 -14.73 9.13 12.81
N VAL A 11 -13.88 9.15 11.80
CA VAL A 11 -12.72 10.04 11.73
C VAL A 11 -12.96 11.09 10.65
N ASP A 12 -12.87 12.38 11.02
CA ASP A 12 -12.93 13.48 10.07
C ASP A 12 -11.62 13.60 9.28
N GLY A 13 -11.73 13.67 7.95
CA GLY A 13 -10.57 13.81 7.08
C GLY A 13 -10.91 13.62 5.61
N HIS A 14 -9.88 13.73 4.80
CA HIS A 14 -9.97 13.60 3.34
C HIS A 14 -9.14 12.43 2.84
N VAL A 15 -9.75 11.55 2.07
CA VAL A 15 -9.05 10.53 1.28
C VAL A 15 -8.79 11.12 -0.10
N VAL A 16 -7.54 11.06 -0.54
CA VAL A 16 -7.09 11.67 -1.78
C VAL A 16 -6.84 10.60 -2.83
N THR A 17 -7.63 10.62 -3.91
CA THR A 17 -7.48 9.69 -5.05
C THR A 17 -7.42 10.45 -6.37
N ASP A 18 -8.56 10.97 -6.84
CA ASP A 18 -8.72 11.58 -8.17
C ASP A 18 -8.61 13.11 -8.13
N ALA A 19 -8.93 13.72 -6.99
CA ALA A 19 -8.95 15.15 -6.82
C ALA A 19 -8.45 15.57 -5.44
N LEU A 20 -7.90 16.78 -5.38
CA LEU A 20 -7.48 17.40 -4.12
C LEU A 20 -8.62 18.25 -3.55
N PRO A 21 -8.93 18.10 -2.26
CA PRO A 21 -9.89 18.98 -1.60
C PRO A 21 -9.37 20.42 -1.53
N PRO A 22 -10.26 21.41 -1.29
CA PRO A 22 -9.85 22.78 -1.05
C PRO A 22 -8.77 22.90 0.04
N GLY A 23 -7.73 23.65 -0.22
CA GLY A 23 -6.58 23.80 0.69
C GLY A 23 -5.46 22.76 0.50
N PHE A 24 -5.72 21.69 -0.24
CA PHE A 24 -4.72 20.66 -0.59
C PHE A 24 -4.08 20.92 -1.97
N ASP A 25 -4.63 21.85 -2.74
CA ASP A 25 -4.22 22.09 -4.14
C ASP A 25 -3.18 23.21 -4.29
N THR A 26 -2.11 23.14 -3.50
CA THR A 26 -0.92 24.00 -3.67
C THR A 26 0.32 23.13 -3.81
N GLY A 27 1.37 23.62 -4.49
CA GLY A 27 2.61 22.84 -4.63
C GLY A 27 3.22 22.45 -3.27
N ARG A 28 3.11 23.32 -2.26
CA ARG A 28 3.55 23.01 -0.89
C ARG A 28 2.68 21.91 -0.27
N ALA A 29 1.36 22.06 -0.31
CA ALA A 29 0.44 21.10 0.30
C ALA A 29 0.56 19.70 -0.33
N ARG A 30 0.82 19.61 -1.63
CA ARG A 30 1.07 18.32 -2.32
C ARG A 30 2.37 17.67 -1.83
N GLY A 31 3.45 18.44 -1.69
CA GLY A 31 4.70 17.97 -1.11
C GLY A 31 4.54 17.53 0.35
N ASP A 32 3.83 18.32 1.17
CA ASP A 32 3.53 17.98 2.57
C ASP A 32 2.73 16.68 2.66
N LEU A 33 1.74 16.48 1.78
CA LEU A 33 0.93 15.27 1.70
C LEU A 33 1.77 14.02 1.38
N ALA A 34 2.66 14.13 0.40
CA ALA A 34 3.56 13.04 0.02
C ALA A 34 4.54 12.69 1.16
N LEU A 35 5.15 13.70 1.79
CA LEU A 35 6.07 13.50 2.91
C LEU A 35 5.35 12.90 4.12
N THR A 36 4.12 13.36 4.43
CA THR A 36 3.30 12.81 5.51
C THR A 36 3.01 11.32 5.30
N ALA A 37 2.77 10.90 4.04
CA ALA A 37 2.60 9.49 3.72
C ALA A 37 3.86 8.66 4.05
N VAL A 38 5.04 9.17 3.69
CA VAL A 38 6.31 8.50 3.97
C VAL A 38 6.61 8.45 5.46
N ASP A 39 6.40 9.54 6.18
CA ASP A 39 6.61 9.62 7.64
C ASP A 39 5.67 8.66 8.39
N ALA A 40 4.40 8.58 7.97
CA ALA A 40 3.44 7.65 8.55
C ALA A 40 3.82 6.18 8.26
N LEU A 41 4.34 5.88 7.07
CA LEU A 41 4.85 4.55 6.76
C LEU A 41 6.06 4.19 7.62
N ALA A 42 7.00 5.11 7.79
CA ALA A 42 8.15 4.92 8.66
C ALA A 42 7.74 4.68 10.12
N ALA A 43 6.76 5.45 10.61
CA ALA A 43 6.21 5.26 11.95
C ALA A 43 5.51 3.90 12.11
N LEU A 44 4.74 3.47 11.12
CA LEU A 44 4.11 2.13 11.10
C LEU A 44 5.16 1.02 11.17
N HIS A 45 6.21 1.12 10.35
CA HIS A 45 7.28 0.12 10.31
C HIS A 45 8.16 0.11 11.57
N ALA A 46 8.13 1.15 12.38
CA ALA A 46 8.83 1.24 13.66
C ALA A 46 8.03 0.64 14.83
N VAL A 47 6.76 0.26 14.62
CA VAL A 47 5.94 -0.36 15.68
C VAL A 47 6.54 -1.70 16.10
N PRO A 48 6.72 -1.94 17.43
CA PRO A 48 7.20 -3.23 17.93
C PRO A 48 6.27 -4.38 17.52
N LEU A 49 6.87 -5.52 17.13
CA LEU A 49 6.14 -6.71 16.66
C LEU A 49 5.67 -7.65 17.78
N GLU A 50 5.50 -7.12 18.97
CA GLU A 50 5.11 -7.83 20.18
C GLU A 50 3.69 -7.48 20.61
N GLY A 51 3.16 -8.18 21.61
CA GLY A 51 1.83 -7.90 22.14
C GLY A 51 0.73 -8.18 21.13
N ASP A 52 -0.19 -7.21 20.98
CA ASP A 52 -1.42 -7.34 20.19
C ASP A 52 -1.18 -7.54 18.68
N VAL A 53 0.00 -7.16 18.17
CA VAL A 53 0.35 -7.33 16.77
C VAL A 53 1.01 -8.69 16.46
N ALA A 54 1.36 -9.46 17.49
CA ALA A 54 1.97 -10.78 17.31
C ALA A 54 1.13 -11.76 16.46
N PRO A 55 -0.23 -11.73 16.47
CA PRO A 55 -1.07 -12.60 15.64
C PRO A 55 -1.12 -12.23 14.16
N LEU A 56 -0.63 -11.07 13.72
CA LEU A 56 -0.73 -10.57 12.33
C LEU A 56 0.01 -11.40 11.27
N GLY A 57 0.27 -12.67 11.50
CA GLY A 57 0.93 -13.54 10.53
C GLY A 57 2.41 -13.79 10.85
N ARG A 58 3.14 -14.36 9.88
CA ARG A 58 4.56 -14.74 10.04
C ARG A 58 5.42 -13.97 9.07
N PRO A 59 6.49 -13.29 9.54
CA PRO A 59 7.39 -12.55 8.65
C PRO A 59 8.23 -13.45 7.74
N GLU A 60 8.58 -14.65 8.23
CA GLU A 60 9.43 -15.60 7.49
C GLU A 60 8.72 -16.09 6.23
N GLY A 61 9.41 -16.02 5.08
CA GLY A 61 8.87 -16.46 3.79
C GLY A 61 7.67 -15.63 3.30
N SER A 62 7.54 -14.38 3.73
CA SER A 62 6.41 -13.50 3.32
C SER A 62 6.38 -13.26 1.82
N LEU A 63 7.53 -12.98 1.19
CA LEU A 63 7.63 -12.74 -0.26
C LEU A 63 7.26 -13.99 -1.07
N GLU A 64 7.74 -15.16 -0.67
CA GLU A 64 7.39 -16.43 -1.32
C GLU A 64 5.89 -16.71 -1.25
N ARG A 65 5.28 -16.45 -0.07
CA ARG A 65 3.83 -16.63 0.11
C ARG A 65 3.05 -15.66 -0.78
N GLN A 66 3.49 -14.41 -0.90
CA GLN A 66 2.82 -13.43 -1.76
C GLN A 66 2.91 -13.82 -3.24
N ILE A 67 4.10 -14.15 -3.74
CA ILE A 67 4.28 -14.59 -5.14
C ILE A 67 3.39 -15.81 -5.42
N ARG A 68 3.40 -16.81 -4.52
CA ARG A 68 2.57 -17.99 -4.65
C ARG A 68 1.09 -17.64 -4.64
N ARG A 69 0.63 -16.82 -3.67
CA ARG A 69 -0.78 -16.43 -3.54
C ARG A 69 -1.28 -15.74 -4.81
N PHE A 70 -0.57 -14.78 -5.34
CA PHE A 70 -0.98 -14.07 -6.56
C PHE A 70 -0.96 -15.00 -7.79
N ARG A 71 0.01 -15.89 -7.89
CA ARG A 71 0.03 -16.91 -8.95
C ARG A 71 -1.17 -17.85 -8.89
N GLU A 72 -1.58 -18.27 -7.70
CA GLU A 72 -2.75 -19.15 -7.48
C GLU A 72 -4.07 -18.41 -7.70
N LEU A 73 -4.15 -17.12 -7.34
CA LEU A 73 -5.35 -16.30 -7.52
C LEU A 73 -5.60 -15.91 -8.98
N TRP A 74 -4.56 -15.81 -9.79
CA TRP A 74 -4.69 -15.37 -11.18
C TRP A 74 -5.72 -16.19 -11.98
N PRO A 75 -5.62 -17.53 -12.08
CA PRO A 75 -6.58 -18.32 -12.85
C PRO A 75 -7.99 -18.35 -12.24
N LEU A 76 -8.15 -17.98 -10.97
CA LEU A 76 -9.46 -17.89 -10.32
C LEU A 76 -10.18 -16.58 -10.68
N ASN A 77 -9.44 -15.51 -10.94
CA ASN A 77 -9.98 -14.18 -11.20
C ASN A 77 -10.10 -13.84 -12.69
N THR A 78 -9.49 -14.61 -13.57
CA THR A 78 -9.53 -14.37 -15.01
C THR A 78 -9.51 -15.66 -15.81
N ARG A 79 -10.19 -15.65 -16.97
CA ARG A 79 -10.09 -16.72 -17.98
C ARG A 79 -9.05 -16.42 -19.06
N ARG A 80 -8.37 -15.29 -18.93
CA ARG A 80 -7.37 -14.84 -19.88
C ARG A 80 -6.05 -15.55 -19.61
N GLU A 81 -5.53 -16.25 -20.59
CA GLU A 81 -4.19 -16.79 -20.54
C GLU A 81 -3.15 -15.68 -20.80
N LEU A 82 -2.26 -15.46 -19.85
CA LEU A 82 -1.15 -14.52 -19.94
C LEU A 82 0.13 -15.21 -19.52
N PRO A 83 0.87 -15.80 -20.46
CA PRO A 83 2.14 -16.49 -20.17
C PRO A 83 3.18 -15.55 -19.50
N GLU A 84 3.02 -14.25 -19.68
CA GLU A 84 3.82 -13.20 -19.02
C GLU A 84 3.72 -13.28 -17.50
N MET A 85 2.54 -13.62 -16.96
CA MET A 85 2.33 -13.73 -15.51
C MET A 85 3.16 -14.86 -14.90
N ASP A 86 3.22 -16.03 -15.56
CA ASP A 86 4.05 -17.14 -15.11
C ASP A 86 5.55 -16.81 -15.22
N ARG A 87 5.95 -16.14 -16.30
CA ARG A 87 7.34 -15.65 -16.47
C ARG A 87 7.71 -14.65 -15.38
N LEU A 88 6.81 -13.69 -15.09
CA LEU A 88 7.01 -12.70 -14.02
C LEU A 88 7.12 -13.38 -12.66
N ALA A 89 6.19 -14.26 -12.31
CA ALA A 89 6.20 -14.99 -11.03
C ALA A 89 7.49 -15.82 -10.87
N THR A 90 7.93 -16.49 -11.94
CA THR A 90 9.19 -17.25 -11.95
C THR A 90 10.40 -16.34 -11.75
N ARG A 91 10.45 -15.21 -12.45
CA ARG A 91 11.52 -14.21 -12.30
C ARG A 91 11.56 -13.65 -10.87
N LEU A 92 10.42 -13.23 -10.34
CA LEU A 92 10.32 -12.70 -8.96
C LEU A 92 10.81 -13.74 -7.95
N ALA A 93 10.39 -15.00 -8.08
CA ALA A 93 10.85 -16.08 -7.21
C ALA A 93 12.37 -16.30 -7.27
N ALA A 94 12.96 -16.17 -8.46
CA ALA A 94 14.39 -16.37 -8.68
C ALA A 94 15.26 -15.17 -8.25
N THR A 95 14.69 -13.94 -8.25
CA THR A 95 15.43 -12.70 -7.98
C THR A 95 15.08 -12.04 -6.65
N LYS A 96 14.18 -12.64 -5.88
CA LYS A 96 13.88 -12.14 -4.54
C LYS A 96 15.14 -12.16 -3.66
N PRO A 97 15.26 -11.25 -2.68
CA PRO A 97 16.34 -11.30 -1.70
C PRO A 97 16.33 -12.61 -0.91
N ASP A 98 17.52 -13.14 -0.59
CA ASP A 98 17.66 -14.33 0.25
C ASP A 98 17.22 -14.08 1.71
N ALA A 99 17.36 -12.84 2.16
CA ALA A 99 16.88 -12.39 3.45
C ALA A 99 16.03 -11.12 3.31
N PRO A 100 15.00 -10.94 4.17
CA PRO A 100 14.23 -9.72 4.21
C PRO A 100 15.10 -8.52 4.61
N SER A 101 14.77 -7.32 4.13
CA SER A 101 15.43 -6.07 4.52
C SER A 101 15.19 -5.70 5.99
N GLY A 102 14.11 -6.21 6.57
CA GLY A 102 13.69 -5.99 7.93
C GLY A 102 12.46 -6.81 8.29
N ARG A 103 11.92 -6.54 9.49
CA ARG A 103 10.66 -7.10 9.96
C ARG A 103 9.81 -5.97 10.51
N ALA A 104 8.63 -5.77 9.93
CA ALA A 104 7.69 -4.72 10.32
C ALA A 104 6.25 -5.23 10.23
N ILE A 105 5.32 -4.41 10.74
CA ILE A 105 3.93 -4.49 10.30
C ILE A 105 3.92 -3.99 8.86
N VAL A 106 3.45 -4.82 7.96
CA VAL A 106 3.22 -4.48 6.55
C VAL A 106 1.72 -4.30 6.36
N HIS A 107 1.31 -3.16 5.85
CA HIS A 107 -0.09 -2.85 5.57
C HIS A 107 -0.62 -3.72 4.42
N GLY A 108 0.20 -3.92 3.39
CA GLY A 108 -0.10 -4.78 2.24
C GLY A 108 -0.87 -4.09 1.11
N ASP A 109 -1.49 -2.94 1.37
CA ASP A 109 -2.13 -2.05 0.39
C ASP A 109 -1.84 -0.57 0.72
N TYR A 110 -0.58 -0.26 1.07
CA TYR A 110 -0.19 1.09 1.47
C TYR A 110 -0.07 2.02 0.26
N ARG A 111 -1.03 2.91 0.10
CA ARG A 111 -1.10 3.89 -0.99
C ARG A 111 -1.82 5.16 -0.52
N ILE A 112 -1.62 6.27 -1.21
CA ILE A 112 -2.23 7.57 -0.87
C ILE A 112 -3.75 7.46 -0.71
N GLY A 113 -4.42 6.67 -1.55
CA GLY A 113 -5.87 6.45 -1.49
C GLY A 113 -6.37 5.67 -0.27
N ASN A 114 -5.49 5.09 0.54
CA ASN A 114 -5.81 4.45 1.82
C ASN A 114 -5.36 5.29 3.02
N LEU A 115 -4.98 6.55 2.77
CA LEU A 115 -4.59 7.51 3.81
C LEU A 115 -5.63 8.61 3.94
N MET A 116 -6.10 8.83 5.15
CA MET A 116 -7.04 9.91 5.46
C MET A 116 -6.27 11.06 6.10
N TYR A 117 -6.32 12.22 5.48
CA TYR A 117 -5.62 13.43 5.92
C TYR A 117 -6.59 14.39 6.61
N ALA A 118 -6.23 14.86 7.79
CA ALA A 118 -6.95 15.97 8.43
C ALA A 118 -6.59 17.30 7.77
N VAL A 119 -5.32 17.48 7.46
CA VAL A 119 -4.71 18.58 6.69
C VAL A 119 -3.51 17.98 5.92
N PRO A 120 -2.93 18.71 4.92
CA PRO A 120 -1.88 18.12 4.07
C PRO A 120 -0.67 17.55 4.82
N ASP A 121 -0.27 18.17 5.92
CA ASP A 121 0.87 17.78 6.75
C ASP A 121 0.49 16.93 7.98
N ARG A 122 -0.75 16.42 8.05
CA ARG A 122 -1.20 15.60 9.17
C ARG A 122 -2.18 14.52 8.76
N LEU A 123 -1.78 13.28 8.94
CA LEU A 123 -2.64 12.13 8.77
C LEU A 123 -3.65 12.02 9.92
N ALA A 124 -4.90 11.70 9.60
CA ALA A 124 -5.95 11.38 10.54
C ALA A 124 -6.07 9.88 10.78
N ALA A 125 -5.95 9.06 9.73
CA ALA A 125 -6.02 7.61 9.82
C ALA A 125 -5.33 6.92 8.63
N ILE A 126 -4.94 5.67 8.84
CA ILE A 126 -4.60 4.70 7.79
C ILE A 126 -5.78 3.74 7.70
N LEU A 127 -6.29 3.51 6.50
CA LEU A 127 -7.50 2.75 6.20
C LEU A 127 -7.16 1.42 5.53
N ASP A 128 -8.12 0.48 5.57
CA ASP A 128 -8.09 -0.77 4.80
C ASP A 128 -6.96 -1.75 5.19
N TRP A 129 -7.02 -2.20 6.43
CA TRP A 129 -6.03 -3.08 7.05
C TRP A 129 -6.22 -4.57 6.74
N GLU A 130 -7.11 -4.96 5.83
CA GLU A 130 -7.46 -6.36 5.58
C GLU A 130 -6.30 -7.21 5.05
N MET A 131 -5.30 -6.56 4.44
CA MET A 131 -4.09 -7.20 3.92
C MET A 131 -2.93 -7.19 4.93
N ALA A 132 -3.13 -6.60 6.10
CA ALA A 132 -2.05 -6.40 7.06
C ALA A 132 -1.42 -7.71 7.54
N THR A 133 -0.11 -7.70 7.64
CA THR A 133 0.68 -8.85 8.08
C THR A 133 2.01 -8.40 8.67
N ARG A 134 2.81 -9.35 9.17
CA ARG A 134 4.22 -9.10 9.48
C ARG A 134 5.08 -9.54 8.31
N GLY A 135 5.94 -8.66 7.83
CA GLY A 135 6.74 -8.95 6.64
C GLY A 135 7.91 -7.99 6.44
N ASP A 136 8.40 -7.97 5.21
CA ASP A 136 9.45 -7.05 4.78
C ASP A 136 8.85 -5.65 4.54
N PRO A 137 9.32 -4.59 5.24
CA PRO A 137 8.82 -3.22 5.08
C PRO A 137 8.92 -2.68 3.66
N LEU A 138 9.86 -3.16 2.84
CA LEU A 138 9.98 -2.73 1.45
C LEU A 138 8.78 -3.15 0.58
N ALA A 139 7.94 -4.08 1.04
CA ALA A 139 6.73 -4.44 0.33
C ALA A 139 5.74 -3.27 0.24
N ASP A 140 5.52 -2.55 1.34
CA ASP A 140 4.65 -1.37 1.36
C ASP A 140 5.25 -0.21 0.55
N LEU A 141 6.57 0.03 0.69
CA LEU A 141 7.24 1.05 -0.09
C LEU A 141 7.14 0.77 -1.60
N GLY A 142 7.36 -0.48 -2.00
CA GLY A 142 7.22 -0.90 -3.38
C GLY A 142 5.80 -0.72 -3.91
N TYR A 143 4.79 -1.00 -3.08
CA TYR A 143 3.39 -0.80 -3.45
C TYR A 143 3.02 0.68 -3.53
N LEU A 144 3.45 1.50 -2.58
CA LEU A 144 3.27 2.95 -2.63
C LEU A 144 3.83 3.53 -3.93
N LEU A 145 5.08 3.16 -4.29
CA LEU A 145 5.71 3.62 -5.52
C LEU A 145 5.01 3.10 -6.78
N ALA A 146 4.53 1.86 -6.79
CA ALA A 146 3.82 1.29 -7.92
C ALA A 146 2.44 1.92 -8.17
N THR A 147 1.81 2.47 -7.13
CA THR A 147 0.50 3.13 -7.19
C THR A 147 0.60 4.65 -7.28
N TYR A 148 1.80 5.19 -7.23
CA TYR A 148 2.08 6.61 -7.39
C TYR A 148 2.15 6.92 -8.89
N SER A 149 1.25 7.74 -9.38
CA SER A 149 1.23 8.12 -10.79
C SER A 149 2.31 9.16 -11.07
N ASP A 150 3.12 8.94 -12.11
CA ASP A 150 4.14 9.86 -12.59
C ASP A 150 3.88 10.16 -14.07
N PRO A 151 3.74 11.43 -14.49
CA PRO A 151 3.49 11.77 -15.88
C PRO A 151 4.63 11.35 -16.84
N ALA A 152 5.82 11.07 -16.32
CA ALA A 152 6.94 10.55 -17.12
C ALA A 152 6.84 9.05 -17.40
N TRP A 153 5.96 8.32 -16.69
CA TRP A 153 5.78 6.89 -16.84
C TRP A 153 4.51 6.58 -17.64
N PRO A 154 4.50 5.50 -18.42
CA PRO A 154 3.26 5.07 -19.06
C PRO A 154 2.18 4.84 -18.01
N SER A 155 0.99 5.34 -18.26
CA SER A 155 -0.18 5.03 -17.42
C SER A 155 -0.27 3.52 -17.23
N THR A 156 -0.15 3.08 -15.98
CA THR A 156 -0.29 1.67 -15.64
C THR A 156 -1.77 1.35 -15.42
N VAL A 157 -2.13 0.07 -15.51
CA VAL A 157 -3.49 -0.39 -15.20
C VAL A 157 -3.90 -0.04 -13.76
N MET A 158 -2.93 0.33 -12.91
CA MET A 158 -3.09 0.68 -11.52
C MET A 158 -3.00 2.20 -11.29
N ASP A 159 -3.68 2.98 -12.11
CA ASP A 159 -3.81 4.43 -11.89
C ASP A 159 -4.71 4.70 -10.66
N LEU A 160 -4.27 4.15 -9.51
CA LEU A 160 -5.04 4.15 -8.26
C LEU A 160 -4.96 5.49 -7.53
N THR A 161 -4.01 6.33 -7.91
CA THR A 161 -3.85 7.67 -7.31
C THR A 161 -3.46 8.69 -8.38
N PRO A 162 -4.33 8.94 -9.38
CA PRO A 162 -3.99 9.80 -10.52
C PRO A 162 -3.63 11.23 -10.12
N VAL A 163 -4.07 11.70 -8.97
CA VAL A 163 -3.75 13.03 -8.46
C VAL A 163 -2.24 13.25 -8.26
N THR A 164 -1.47 12.19 -8.00
CA THR A 164 -0.02 12.28 -7.82
C THR A 164 0.76 12.58 -9.10
N ALA A 165 0.14 12.46 -10.27
CA ALA A 165 0.72 12.92 -11.54
C ALA A 165 0.77 14.45 -11.66
N GLY A 166 0.11 15.18 -10.76
CA GLY A 166 0.13 16.64 -10.72
C GLY A 166 1.47 17.21 -10.22
N PRO A 167 1.81 18.44 -10.62
CA PRO A 167 3.05 19.07 -10.19
C PRO A 167 3.06 19.30 -8.68
N GLY A 168 4.18 19.00 -8.04
CA GLY A 168 4.40 19.21 -6.61
C GLY A 168 4.25 17.97 -5.73
N PHE A 169 3.89 16.83 -6.34
CA PHE A 169 4.01 15.51 -5.69
C PHE A 169 5.40 14.95 -5.86
#